data_97ff8c8482f7039f1578edb021205a3c
#
_entry.id   97ff8c8482f7039f1578edb021205a3c
#
_cell.length_a   1.000
_cell.length_b   1.000
_cell.length_c   1.000
_cell.angle_alpha   90.00
_cell.angle_beta   90.00
_cell.angle_gamma   90.00
#
_symmetry.space_group_name_H-M   'P 1'
#
loop_
_entity.id
_entity.type
_entity.pdbx_description
1 polymer ?
#
loop_
_entity_poly.entity_id
_entity_poly.type
_entity_poly.pdbx_seq_one_letter_code
_entity_poly.pdbx_strand_id
1 'polypeptide(L)'
;KANGGYTVTTGNVISSDQVIDLRRRLEEINRLNPDEIRSVYRQMLGNSALSSKGGAGLGLIEMAKKTGNKLDYDFLELNKKSSYFILSKTVDTEGIGIHDKENDKPFSGGKISVLERMLAKHSIYLIWSGHLSPDVGKEVIAFTEKKLSEQDIEQSLRKRVFAILVEMIENVAKYSPGREDEEKYGMPVAMLRYKYGRYYISTGNLIRNSKTDLLKGKMDIINSLDSGELREHFRKSLSVQTDEVESTGNMGLIDMAWKSGNKLHYQLRPVNDTYSYFTITTRVDSQVL
;
A
#
# COMPACT_ATOMS: atom_id res chain seq x y z
N LYS A 1 -14.32 -0.52 8.41
CA LYS A 1 -15.00 -1.66 9.03
C LYS A 1 -16.48 -1.33 9.20
N ALA A 2 -17.26 -1.52 8.18
CA ALA A 2 -18.67 -1.85 8.38
C ALA A 2 -18.70 -3.37 8.55
N ASN A 3 -19.15 -3.85 9.70
CA ASN A 3 -19.58 -5.23 9.97
C ASN A 3 -18.62 -6.39 9.67
N GLY A 4 -17.34 -6.33 10.07
CA GLY A 4 -16.55 -7.55 10.28
C GLY A 4 -15.97 -8.25 9.04
N GLY A 5 -16.14 -7.75 7.83
CA GLY A 5 -15.61 -8.35 6.60
C GLY A 5 -14.45 -7.58 5.95
N TYR A 6 -13.62 -8.29 5.16
CA TYR A 6 -12.61 -7.72 4.29
C TYR A 6 -13.01 -7.90 2.83
N THR A 7 -12.91 -6.84 2.04
CA THR A 7 -13.09 -6.93 0.59
C THR A 7 -11.74 -6.79 -0.10
N VAL A 8 -11.40 -7.80 -0.91
CA VAL A 8 -10.24 -7.75 -1.80
C VAL A 8 -10.74 -7.43 -3.21
N THR A 9 -10.22 -6.36 -3.78
CA THR A 9 -10.56 -5.97 -5.15
C THR A 9 -9.28 -5.90 -5.99
N THR A 10 -9.33 -6.52 -7.16
CA THR A 10 -8.25 -6.49 -8.16
C THR A 10 -8.78 -5.96 -9.47
N GLY A 11 -7.91 -5.29 -10.25
CA GLY A 11 -8.26 -4.83 -11.59
C GLY A 11 -7.07 -4.91 -12.53
N ASN A 12 -7.32 -5.29 -13.77
CA ASN A 12 -6.32 -5.34 -14.84
C ASN A 12 -6.94 -5.11 -16.20
N VAL A 13 -6.09 -4.69 -17.14
CA VAL A 13 -6.49 -4.53 -18.54
C VAL A 13 -6.55 -5.92 -19.21
N ILE A 14 -7.62 -6.17 -19.94
CA ILE A 14 -7.80 -7.35 -20.79
C ILE A 14 -8.18 -6.92 -22.20
N SER A 15 -8.02 -7.81 -23.17
CA SER A 15 -8.48 -7.59 -24.55
C SER A 15 -10.01 -7.69 -24.60
N SER A 16 -10.66 -6.84 -25.42
CA SER A 16 -12.14 -6.77 -25.49
C SER A 16 -12.78 -8.05 -25.99
N ASP A 17 -12.08 -8.87 -26.76
CA ASP A 17 -12.52 -10.19 -27.21
C ASP A 17 -12.63 -11.21 -26.05
N GLN A 18 -11.84 -11.05 -25.00
CA GLN A 18 -11.88 -11.91 -23.81
C GLN A 18 -13.08 -11.62 -22.88
N VAL A 19 -13.70 -10.43 -23.00
CA VAL A 19 -14.78 -10.00 -22.08
C VAL A 19 -15.98 -10.94 -22.12
N ILE A 20 -16.41 -11.36 -23.32
CA ILE A 20 -17.61 -12.21 -23.49
C ILE A 20 -17.40 -13.57 -22.81
N ASP A 21 -16.27 -14.21 -23.06
CA ASP A 21 -15.98 -15.54 -22.50
C ASP A 21 -15.78 -15.47 -20.97
N LEU A 22 -15.05 -14.46 -20.49
CA LEU A 22 -14.80 -14.29 -19.06
C LEU A 22 -16.10 -13.96 -18.30
N ARG A 23 -16.97 -13.11 -18.86
CA ARG A 23 -18.29 -12.81 -18.30
C ARG A 23 -19.14 -14.07 -18.19
N ARG A 24 -19.22 -14.86 -19.27
CA ARG A 24 -19.98 -16.12 -19.28
C ARG A 24 -19.51 -17.07 -18.18
N ARG A 25 -18.21 -17.25 -18.01
CA ARG A 25 -17.61 -18.10 -16.96
C ARG A 25 -17.94 -17.61 -15.55
N LEU A 26 -17.86 -16.31 -15.31
CA LEU A 26 -18.21 -15.71 -14.02
C LEU A 26 -19.70 -15.88 -13.69
N GLU A 27 -20.57 -15.72 -14.68
CA GLU A 27 -22.01 -15.97 -14.53
C GLU A 27 -22.32 -17.43 -14.25
N GLU A 28 -21.66 -18.36 -14.95
CA GLU A 28 -21.79 -19.80 -14.70
C GLU A 28 -21.39 -20.14 -13.25
N ILE A 29 -20.24 -19.68 -12.78
CA ILE A 29 -19.79 -19.90 -11.41
C ILE A 29 -20.79 -19.32 -10.39
N ASN A 30 -21.28 -18.11 -10.63
CA ASN A 30 -22.21 -17.43 -9.72
C ASN A 30 -23.61 -18.07 -9.65
N ARG A 31 -23.96 -18.96 -10.60
CA ARG A 31 -25.20 -19.74 -10.58
C ARG A 31 -25.11 -21.02 -9.77
N LEU A 32 -23.86 -21.50 -9.52
CA LEU A 32 -23.66 -22.76 -8.81
C LEU A 32 -23.92 -22.57 -7.30
N ASN A 33 -24.53 -23.59 -6.72
CA ASN A 33 -24.65 -23.71 -5.27
C ASN A 33 -23.35 -24.26 -4.65
N PRO A 34 -23.17 -24.22 -3.32
CA PRO A 34 -21.91 -24.63 -2.67
C PRO A 34 -21.49 -26.07 -2.95
N ASP A 35 -22.44 -26.99 -3.13
CA ASP A 35 -22.14 -28.40 -3.41
C ASP A 35 -21.69 -28.59 -4.87
N GLU A 36 -22.35 -27.90 -5.79
CA GLU A 36 -21.97 -27.85 -7.20
C GLU A 36 -20.58 -27.23 -7.38
N ILE A 37 -20.26 -26.14 -6.69
CA ILE A 37 -18.92 -25.52 -6.70
C ILE A 37 -17.87 -26.54 -6.24
N ARG A 38 -18.13 -27.30 -5.16
CA ARG A 38 -17.21 -28.35 -4.67
C ARG A 38 -17.03 -29.47 -5.68
N SER A 39 -18.11 -29.88 -6.37
CA SER A 39 -18.08 -30.92 -7.40
C SER A 39 -17.28 -30.49 -8.62
N VAL A 40 -17.59 -29.32 -9.17
CA VAL A 40 -16.87 -28.74 -10.33
C VAL A 40 -15.39 -28.52 -10.02
N TYR A 41 -15.06 -28.02 -8.82
CA TYR A 41 -13.67 -27.85 -8.38
C TYR A 41 -12.90 -29.18 -8.40
N ARG A 42 -13.49 -30.27 -7.86
CA ARG A 42 -12.87 -31.61 -7.87
C ARG A 42 -12.67 -32.13 -9.28
N GLN A 43 -13.67 -31.96 -10.16
CA GLN A 43 -13.59 -32.39 -11.56
C GLN A 43 -12.50 -31.63 -12.32
N MET A 44 -12.36 -30.32 -12.10
CA MET A 44 -11.33 -29.51 -12.74
C MET A 44 -9.91 -29.86 -12.25
N LEU A 45 -9.76 -30.18 -10.97
CA LEU A 45 -8.47 -30.68 -10.43
C LEU A 45 -8.06 -32.00 -11.09
N GLY A 46 -8.99 -32.93 -11.28
CA GLY A 46 -8.71 -34.19 -11.98
C GLY A 46 -8.32 -34.01 -13.44
N ASN A 47 -8.92 -33.04 -14.13
CA ASN A 47 -8.64 -32.76 -15.54
C ASN A 47 -7.39 -31.84 -15.74
N SER A 48 -7.01 -31.02 -14.77
CA SER A 48 -5.85 -30.12 -14.86
C SER A 48 -4.53 -30.88 -14.80
N ALA A 49 -4.50 -32.10 -14.31
CA ALA A 49 -3.33 -32.97 -14.37
C ALA A 49 -2.97 -33.37 -15.82
N LEU A 50 -3.83 -33.11 -16.82
CA LEU A 50 -3.66 -33.47 -18.22
C LEU A 50 -3.42 -32.26 -19.16
N SER A 51 -3.45 -31.00 -18.66
CA SER A 51 -3.28 -29.82 -19.52
C SER A 51 -2.09 -28.96 -19.11
N SER A 52 -1.12 -28.87 -20.00
CA SER A 52 0.06 -28.01 -19.85
C SER A 52 -0.20 -26.50 -19.94
N LYS A 53 -1.46 -26.08 -20.16
CA LYS A 53 -1.94 -24.69 -20.09
C LYS A 53 -2.92 -24.55 -18.92
N GLY A 54 -2.36 -24.57 -17.70
CA GLY A 54 -3.07 -24.59 -16.45
C GLY A 54 -4.05 -23.44 -16.26
N GLY A 55 -5.28 -23.78 -15.95
CA GLY A 55 -6.00 -23.12 -14.90
C GLY A 55 -6.84 -21.90 -15.20
N ALA A 56 -7.19 -21.57 -16.45
CA ALA A 56 -8.16 -20.50 -16.75
C ALA A 56 -9.56 -20.87 -16.25
N GLY A 57 -9.84 -20.63 -14.99
CA GLY A 57 -11.13 -20.93 -14.34
C GLY A 57 -11.01 -21.61 -12.99
N LEU A 58 -9.94 -22.39 -12.73
CA LEU A 58 -9.73 -23.06 -11.46
C LEU A 58 -9.59 -22.05 -10.30
N GLY A 59 -8.87 -20.96 -10.52
CA GLY A 59 -8.71 -19.90 -9.50
C GLY A 59 -10.02 -19.18 -9.14
N LEU A 60 -10.91 -18.95 -10.12
CA LEU A 60 -12.21 -18.34 -9.89
C LEU A 60 -13.14 -19.26 -9.08
N ILE A 61 -13.17 -20.55 -9.44
CA ILE A 61 -13.94 -21.54 -8.68
C ILE A 61 -13.35 -21.77 -7.28
N GLU A 62 -12.03 -21.76 -7.15
CA GLU A 62 -11.37 -21.86 -5.84
C GLU A 62 -11.73 -20.69 -4.94
N MET A 63 -11.72 -19.46 -5.46
CA MET A 63 -12.17 -18.27 -4.73
C MET A 63 -13.61 -18.39 -4.29
N ALA A 64 -14.53 -18.77 -5.19
CA ALA A 64 -15.94 -18.97 -4.87
C ALA A 64 -16.12 -20.05 -3.79
N LYS A 65 -15.39 -21.18 -3.90
CA LYS A 65 -15.41 -22.28 -2.92
C LYS A 65 -14.94 -21.84 -1.52
N LYS A 66 -13.80 -21.12 -1.44
CA LYS A 66 -13.21 -20.72 -0.16
C LYS A 66 -14.01 -19.68 0.60
N THR A 67 -14.76 -18.87 -0.11
CA THR A 67 -15.45 -17.73 0.50
C THR A 67 -16.96 -17.91 0.63
N GLY A 68 -17.54 -18.89 -0.05
CA GLY A 68 -18.98 -19.19 0.00
C GLY A 68 -19.90 -18.17 -0.67
N ASN A 69 -19.38 -17.02 -1.11
CA ASN A 69 -20.15 -15.92 -1.67
C ASN A 69 -19.98 -15.83 -3.20
N LYS A 70 -20.86 -15.11 -3.88
CA LYS A 70 -20.74 -14.82 -5.32
C LYS A 70 -19.51 -13.98 -5.61
N LEU A 71 -18.98 -14.11 -6.81
CA LEU A 71 -17.91 -13.28 -7.34
C LEU A 71 -18.51 -11.98 -7.87
N ASP A 72 -18.14 -10.84 -7.29
CA ASP A 72 -18.54 -9.52 -7.80
C ASP A 72 -17.53 -9.09 -8.86
N TYR A 73 -18.01 -8.68 -10.03
CA TYR A 73 -17.14 -8.28 -11.13
C TYR A 73 -17.74 -7.16 -11.95
N ASP A 74 -16.87 -6.45 -12.66
CA ASP A 74 -17.24 -5.40 -13.59
C ASP A 74 -16.27 -5.34 -14.77
N PHE A 75 -16.73 -4.80 -15.90
CA PHE A 75 -15.93 -4.57 -17.09
C PHE A 75 -16.16 -3.14 -17.55
N LEU A 76 -15.11 -2.34 -17.52
CA LEU A 76 -15.12 -0.96 -18.00
C LEU A 76 -14.43 -0.90 -19.37
N GLU A 77 -15.15 -0.51 -20.40
CA GLU A 77 -14.57 -0.30 -21.72
C GLU A 77 -13.57 0.88 -21.66
N LEU A 78 -12.31 0.63 -21.99
CA LEU A 78 -11.28 1.65 -22.11
C LEU A 78 -11.22 2.20 -23.54
N ASN A 79 -11.36 1.30 -24.51
CA ASN A 79 -11.43 1.60 -25.94
C ASN A 79 -11.95 0.35 -26.68
N LYS A 80 -12.06 0.42 -28.02
CA LYS A 80 -12.57 -0.69 -28.86
C LYS A 80 -11.80 -2.01 -28.75
N LYS A 81 -10.55 -1.99 -28.26
CA LYS A 81 -9.66 -3.16 -28.20
C LYS A 81 -9.38 -3.66 -26.79
N SER A 82 -9.67 -2.85 -25.76
CA SER A 82 -9.33 -3.18 -24.38
C SER A 82 -10.40 -2.74 -23.39
N SER A 83 -10.59 -3.55 -22.37
CA SER A 83 -11.44 -3.30 -21.23
C SER A 83 -10.68 -3.47 -19.93
N TYR A 84 -11.07 -2.76 -18.89
CA TYR A 84 -10.55 -2.93 -17.55
C TYR A 84 -11.46 -3.92 -16.81
N PHE A 85 -10.95 -5.10 -16.50
CA PHE A 85 -11.64 -6.12 -15.73
C PHE A 85 -11.41 -5.89 -14.24
N ILE A 86 -12.46 -5.93 -13.46
CA ILE A 86 -12.45 -5.75 -12.01
C ILE A 86 -13.11 -6.97 -11.38
N LEU A 87 -12.44 -7.52 -10.37
CA LEU A 87 -12.96 -8.63 -9.58
C LEU A 87 -12.87 -8.25 -8.11
N SER A 88 -14.00 -8.33 -7.41
CA SER A 88 -14.11 -8.07 -5.98
C SER A 88 -14.58 -9.29 -5.24
N LYS A 89 -14.03 -9.52 -4.06
CA LYS A 89 -14.43 -10.60 -3.18
C LYS A 89 -14.43 -10.18 -1.72
N THR A 90 -15.56 -10.34 -1.07
CA THR A 90 -15.70 -10.11 0.37
C THR A 90 -15.48 -11.42 1.12
N VAL A 91 -14.69 -11.35 2.20
CA VAL A 91 -14.43 -12.45 3.12
C VAL A 91 -14.92 -12.02 4.49
N ASP A 92 -15.91 -12.74 5.03
CA ASP A 92 -16.47 -12.47 6.34
C ASP A 92 -15.61 -13.11 7.43
N THR A 93 -15.29 -12.35 8.48
CA THR A 93 -14.41 -12.81 9.56
C THR A 93 -15.12 -13.65 10.62
N GLU A 94 -16.44 -13.64 10.69
CA GLU A 94 -17.20 -14.26 11.78
C GLU A 94 -18.36 -15.19 11.38
N GLY A 95 -18.54 -15.56 10.14
CA GLY A 95 -19.59 -16.51 9.76
C GLY A 95 -21.04 -16.10 10.13
N ILE A 96 -21.24 -14.89 10.61
CA ILE A 96 -22.51 -14.34 11.04
C ILE A 96 -23.00 -13.40 9.93
N GLY A 97 -23.88 -13.94 9.10
CA GLY A 97 -24.52 -13.22 7.99
C GLY A 97 -25.44 -12.09 8.46
N ILE A 98 -24.89 -11.03 9.00
CA ILE A 98 -25.59 -9.75 9.17
C ILE A 98 -25.08 -8.83 8.06
N HIS A 99 -25.59 -9.06 6.87
CA HIS A 99 -25.42 -8.14 5.74
C HIS A 99 -26.36 -6.96 5.94
N ASP A 100 -25.81 -5.81 6.26
CA ASP A 100 -26.52 -4.54 6.14
C ASP A 100 -26.60 -4.21 4.63
N LYS A 101 -27.72 -4.61 4.00
CA LYS A 101 -27.91 -4.65 2.53
C LYS A 101 -27.71 -3.31 1.83
N GLU A 102 -27.67 -2.19 2.55
CA GLU A 102 -27.51 -0.86 1.95
C GLU A 102 -26.04 -0.37 1.89
N ASN A 103 -25.18 -0.83 2.82
CA ASN A 103 -23.77 -0.42 2.87
C ASN A 103 -22.79 -1.45 2.29
N ASP A 104 -23.26 -2.65 1.95
CA ASP A 104 -22.46 -3.78 1.46
C ASP A 104 -22.26 -3.79 -0.07
N LYS A 105 -22.49 -2.67 -0.75
CA LYS A 105 -22.15 -2.61 -2.16
C LYS A 105 -20.64 -2.69 -2.31
N PRO A 106 -20.13 -3.70 -3.03
CA PRO A 106 -18.70 -3.83 -3.30
C PRO A 106 -18.19 -2.52 -3.88
N PHE A 107 -16.94 -2.19 -3.60
CA PHE A 107 -16.31 -0.98 -4.11
C PHE A 107 -16.46 -0.94 -5.63
N SER A 108 -17.40 -0.11 -6.11
CA SER A 108 -17.88 -0.18 -7.50
C SER A 108 -16.74 -0.02 -8.49
N GLY A 109 -16.83 -0.69 -9.64
CA GLY A 109 -15.84 -0.61 -10.71
C GLY A 109 -15.46 0.81 -11.10
N GLY A 110 -16.45 1.73 -11.09
CA GLY A 110 -16.20 3.15 -11.31
C GLY A 110 -15.23 3.78 -10.29
N LYS A 111 -15.31 3.41 -9.02
CA LYS A 111 -14.40 3.92 -7.97
C LYS A 111 -12.97 3.37 -8.14
N ILE A 112 -12.81 2.10 -8.51
CA ILE A 112 -11.50 1.51 -8.82
C ILE A 112 -10.86 2.20 -10.03
N SER A 113 -11.63 2.45 -11.08
CA SER A 113 -11.13 3.16 -12.26
C SER A 113 -10.71 4.60 -11.94
N VAL A 114 -11.42 5.29 -11.03
CA VAL A 114 -11.00 6.62 -10.55
C VAL A 114 -9.70 6.52 -9.79
N LEU A 115 -9.57 5.54 -8.87
CA LEU A 115 -8.33 5.31 -8.12
C LEU A 115 -7.16 4.99 -9.06
N GLU A 116 -7.34 4.07 -10.02
CA GLU A 116 -6.32 3.72 -11.02
C GLU A 116 -5.84 4.96 -11.77
N ARG A 117 -6.76 5.79 -12.29
CA ARG A 117 -6.40 7.03 -12.98
C ARG A 117 -5.66 8.02 -12.08
N MET A 118 -6.02 8.11 -10.80
CA MET A 118 -5.30 8.94 -9.84
C MET A 118 -3.87 8.39 -9.61
N LEU A 119 -3.73 7.09 -9.42
CA LEU A 119 -2.42 6.45 -9.25
C LEU A 119 -1.53 6.68 -10.48
N ALA A 120 -2.07 6.47 -11.69
CA ALA A 120 -1.36 6.69 -12.95
C ALA A 120 -1.00 8.17 -13.15
N LYS A 121 -1.95 9.10 -12.99
CA LYS A 121 -1.74 10.55 -13.13
C LYS A 121 -0.63 11.06 -12.21
N HIS A 122 -0.58 10.57 -11.00
CA HIS A 122 0.41 10.98 -9.99
C HIS A 122 1.66 10.11 -9.95
N SER A 123 1.77 9.13 -10.88
CA SER A 123 2.91 8.19 -10.96
C SER A 123 3.15 7.45 -9.64
N ILE A 124 2.07 7.06 -8.96
CA ILE A 124 2.12 6.33 -7.70
C ILE A 124 2.38 4.86 -8.02
N TYR A 125 3.51 4.35 -7.55
CA TYR A 125 3.97 2.98 -7.75
C TYR A 125 3.45 2.03 -6.69
N LEU A 126 3.42 2.51 -5.44
CA LEU A 126 2.90 1.81 -4.28
C LEU A 126 2.21 2.81 -3.36
N ILE A 127 1.08 2.41 -2.81
CA ILE A 127 0.42 3.10 -1.71
C ILE A 127 -0.07 2.07 -0.70
N TRP A 128 0.19 2.32 0.55
CA TRP A 128 -0.37 1.62 1.69
C TRP A 128 -1.15 2.59 2.55
N SER A 129 -2.31 2.19 3.04
CA SER A 129 -3.06 2.93 4.05
C SER A 129 -3.64 1.96 5.06
N GLY A 130 -3.39 2.20 6.34
CA GLY A 130 -3.85 1.34 7.42
C GLY A 130 -2.95 1.42 8.64
N HIS A 131 -3.36 0.76 9.72
CA HIS A 131 -2.53 0.66 10.92
C HIS A 131 -1.22 -0.07 10.62
N LEU A 132 -0.11 0.59 10.93
CA LEU A 132 1.25 0.07 10.77
C LEU A 132 1.79 -0.40 12.13
N SER A 133 1.39 -1.61 12.55
CA SER A 133 2.10 -2.29 13.63
C SER A 133 3.52 -2.68 13.17
N PRO A 134 4.47 -2.95 14.07
CA PRO A 134 5.83 -3.40 13.69
C PRO A 134 5.84 -4.58 12.73
N ASP A 135 4.91 -5.54 12.90
CA ASP A 135 4.85 -6.72 12.04
C ASP A 135 4.28 -6.38 10.66
N VAL A 136 3.20 -5.59 10.58
CA VAL A 136 2.66 -5.09 9.30
C VAL A 136 3.70 -4.24 8.59
N GLY A 137 4.45 -3.41 9.31
CA GLY A 137 5.55 -2.64 8.76
C GLY A 137 6.61 -3.51 8.07
N LYS A 138 7.04 -4.61 8.71
CA LYS A 138 7.98 -5.57 8.12
C LYS A 138 7.45 -6.19 6.83
N GLU A 139 6.17 -6.57 6.77
CA GLU A 139 5.55 -7.13 5.56
C GLU A 139 5.50 -6.11 4.41
N VAL A 140 5.12 -4.86 4.70
CA VAL A 140 5.10 -3.77 3.70
C VAL A 140 6.51 -3.51 3.17
N ILE A 141 7.52 -3.51 4.04
CA ILE A 141 8.93 -3.34 3.68
C ILE A 141 9.39 -4.50 2.78
N ALA A 142 9.16 -5.75 3.18
CA ALA A 142 9.56 -6.93 2.41
C ALA A 142 8.89 -6.99 1.02
N PHE A 143 7.59 -6.67 0.95
CA PHE A 143 6.87 -6.57 -0.33
C PHE A 143 7.47 -5.49 -1.23
N THR A 144 7.80 -4.33 -0.67
CA THR A 144 8.36 -3.20 -1.44
C THR A 144 9.76 -3.52 -1.92
N GLU A 145 10.60 -4.18 -1.10
CA GLU A 145 11.93 -4.63 -1.51
C GLU A 145 11.86 -5.57 -2.73
N LYS A 146 10.98 -6.57 -2.65
CA LYS A 146 10.75 -7.49 -3.77
C LYS A 146 10.33 -6.74 -5.02
N LYS A 147 9.40 -5.79 -4.93
CA LYS A 147 8.95 -4.99 -6.06
C LYS A 147 10.06 -4.11 -6.65
N LEU A 148 10.87 -3.49 -5.83
CA LEU A 148 12.03 -2.70 -6.29
C LEU A 148 13.10 -3.59 -6.93
N SER A 149 13.27 -4.85 -6.51
CA SER A 149 14.23 -5.78 -7.09
C SER A 149 13.85 -6.27 -8.50
N GLU A 150 12.55 -6.26 -8.82
CA GLU A 150 12.02 -6.62 -10.13
C GLU A 150 12.21 -5.49 -11.18
N GLN A 151 12.60 -4.29 -10.74
CA GLN A 151 12.79 -3.14 -11.63
C GLN A 151 14.25 -3.07 -12.11
N ASP A 152 14.43 -2.62 -13.34
CA ASP A 152 15.75 -2.32 -13.90
C ASP A 152 16.25 -0.96 -13.37
N ILE A 153 16.67 -0.97 -12.11
CA ILE A 153 17.17 0.21 -11.39
C ILE A 153 18.59 -0.06 -10.92
N GLU A 154 19.42 0.96 -10.99
CA GLU A 154 20.75 0.90 -10.42
C GLU A 154 20.72 0.46 -8.94
N GLN A 155 21.59 -0.47 -8.58
CA GLN A 155 21.60 -1.08 -7.24
C GLN A 155 21.81 -0.07 -6.12
N SER A 156 22.62 0.96 -6.35
CA SER A 156 22.89 2.04 -5.38
C SER A 156 21.61 2.85 -5.09
N LEU A 157 20.87 3.24 -6.13
CA LEU A 157 19.60 3.94 -6.02
C LEU A 157 18.57 3.08 -5.29
N ARG A 158 18.44 1.80 -5.66
CA ARG A 158 17.53 0.86 -5.00
C ARG A 158 17.80 0.75 -3.50
N LYS A 159 19.09 0.61 -3.10
CA LYS A 159 19.48 0.54 -1.69
C LYS A 159 19.12 1.81 -0.92
N ARG A 160 19.32 3.00 -1.52
CA ARG A 160 18.98 4.29 -0.89
C ARG A 160 17.47 4.44 -0.72
N VAL A 161 16.69 4.18 -1.78
CA VAL A 161 15.22 4.23 -1.74
C VAL A 161 14.68 3.29 -0.66
N PHE A 162 15.19 2.06 -0.63
CA PHE A 162 14.78 1.06 0.34
C PHE A 162 15.11 1.48 1.79
N ALA A 163 16.34 1.92 2.05
CA ALA A 163 16.75 2.35 3.39
C ALA A 163 15.89 3.52 3.92
N ILE A 164 15.57 4.50 3.06
CA ILE A 164 14.71 5.62 3.43
C ILE A 164 13.28 5.15 3.70
N LEU A 165 12.75 4.24 2.87
CA LEU A 165 11.41 3.69 3.07
C LEU A 165 11.31 2.94 4.41
N VAL A 166 12.30 2.11 4.75
CA VAL A 166 12.36 1.40 6.03
C VAL A 166 12.27 2.39 7.19
N GLU A 167 13.12 3.40 7.21
CA GLU A 167 13.15 4.42 8.25
C GLU A 167 11.80 5.16 8.37
N MET A 168 11.19 5.53 7.25
CA MET A 168 9.89 6.19 7.24
C MET A 168 8.77 5.31 7.80
N ILE A 169 8.74 4.02 7.44
CA ILE A 169 7.73 3.07 7.92
C ILE A 169 7.93 2.79 9.43
N GLU A 170 9.16 2.60 9.87
CA GLU A 170 9.49 2.40 11.28
C GLU A 170 9.11 3.62 12.13
N ASN A 171 9.35 4.83 11.62
CA ASN A 171 8.93 6.06 12.29
C ASN A 171 7.39 6.13 12.41
N VAL A 172 6.65 5.78 11.38
CA VAL A 172 5.19 5.70 11.46
C VAL A 172 4.76 4.69 12.52
N ALA A 173 5.30 3.47 12.49
CA ALA A 173 4.97 2.42 13.47
C ALA A 173 5.30 2.80 14.91
N LYS A 174 6.39 3.57 15.11
CA LYS A 174 6.87 3.99 16.44
C LYS A 174 6.11 5.18 17.03
N TYR A 175 5.72 6.13 16.18
CA TYR A 175 5.23 7.44 16.64
C TYR A 175 3.75 7.69 16.40
N SER A 176 3.07 6.84 15.62
CA SER A 176 1.61 6.90 15.48
C SER A 176 0.92 6.58 16.80
N PRO A 177 -0.26 7.18 17.07
CA PRO A 177 -1.11 6.75 18.17
C PRO A 177 -1.67 5.34 17.92
N GLY A 178 -2.38 4.80 18.88
CA GLY A 178 -3.02 3.51 18.74
C GLY A 178 -4.09 3.47 17.66
N ARG A 179 -4.44 2.26 17.24
CA ARG A 179 -5.35 1.98 16.13
C ARG A 179 -6.72 2.69 16.26
N GLU A 180 -7.25 2.81 17.46
CA GLU A 180 -8.55 3.46 17.70
C GLU A 180 -8.53 4.94 17.28
N ASP A 181 -7.48 5.68 17.67
CA ASP A 181 -7.31 7.08 17.28
C ASP A 181 -7.06 7.24 15.78
N GLU A 182 -6.30 6.32 15.18
CA GLU A 182 -6.02 6.31 13.74
C GLU A 182 -7.32 6.10 12.93
N GLU A 183 -8.15 5.12 13.31
CA GLU A 183 -9.43 4.84 12.65
C GLU A 183 -10.39 6.05 12.75
N LYS A 184 -10.32 6.80 13.83
CA LYS A 184 -11.20 7.95 14.08
C LYS A 184 -10.73 9.25 13.44
N TYR A 185 -9.44 9.51 13.43
CA TYR A 185 -8.88 10.82 13.11
C TYR A 185 -7.96 10.85 11.88
N GLY A 186 -7.46 9.72 11.41
CA GLY A 186 -6.67 9.60 10.21
C GLY A 186 -5.69 8.44 10.21
N MET A 187 -5.90 7.52 9.28
CA MET A 187 -5.06 6.35 9.11
C MET A 187 -3.66 6.73 8.60
N PRO A 188 -2.61 6.01 9.03
CA PRO A 188 -1.29 6.12 8.41
C PRO A 188 -1.31 5.81 6.93
N VAL A 189 -0.43 6.49 6.19
CA VAL A 189 -0.22 6.29 4.75
C VAL A 189 1.28 6.20 4.48
N ALA A 190 1.67 5.23 3.66
CA ALA A 190 3.00 5.18 3.04
C ALA A 190 2.85 5.11 1.52
N MET A 191 3.64 5.89 0.80
CA MET A 191 3.53 6.03 -0.65
C MET A 191 4.91 6.12 -1.30
N LEU A 192 5.07 5.35 -2.39
CA LEU A 192 6.22 5.40 -3.27
C LEU A 192 5.77 5.86 -4.66
N ARG A 193 6.39 6.92 -5.17
CA ARG A 193 6.16 7.44 -6.52
C ARG A 193 7.44 7.38 -7.32
N TYR A 194 7.32 7.11 -8.63
CA TYR A 194 8.44 7.18 -9.55
C TYR A 194 8.08 8.06 -10.75
N LYS A 195 8.82 9.15 -10.93
CA LYS A 195 8.56 10.08 -12.02
C LYS A 195 9.85 10.72 -12.51
N TYR A 196 10.08 10.72 -13.82
CA TYR A 196 11.25 11.35 -14.47
C TYR A 196 12.59 10.89 -13.88
N GLY A 197 12.77 9.57 -13.67
CA GLY A 197 14.01 9.01 -13.11
C GLY A 197 14.21 9.25 -11.61
N ARG A 198 13.19 9.72 -10.89
CA ARG A 198 13.25 10.09 -9.47
C ARG A 198 12.24 9.34 -8.66
N TYR A 199 12.64 8.89 -7.49
CA TYR A 199 11.72 8.35 -6.49
C TYR A 199 11.31 9.43 -5.50
N TYR A 200 10.04 9.42 -5.13
CA TYR A 200 9.49 10.24 -4.05
C TYR A 200 8.86 9.29 -3.03
N ILE A 201 9.38 9.35 -1.81
CA ILE A 201 8.91 8.52 -0.70
C ILE A 201 8.17 9.45 0.25
N SER A 202 6.94 9.10 0.57
CA SER A 202 6.09 9.90 1.45
C SER A 202 5.45 9.02 2.50
N THR A 203 5.37 9.51 3.72
CA THR A 203 4.52 8.93 4.77
C THR A 203 3.67 10.01 5.42
N GLY A 204 2.55 9.59 5.99
CA GLY A 204 1.68 10.43 6.77
C GLY A 204 1.11 9.66 7.94
N ASN A 205 1.02 10.27 9.11
CA ASN A 205 0.44 9.69 10.30
C ASN A 205 0.01 10.76 11.30
N LEU A 206 -0.82 10.38 12.25
CA LEU A 206 -1.17 11.23 13.39
C LEU A 206 0.02 11.35 14.34
N ILE A 207 0.23 12.55 14.88
CA ILE A 207 1.13 12.82 15.99
C ILE A 207 0.44 13.70 17.04
N ARG A 208 0.86 13.60 18.30
CA ARG A 208 0.34 14.46 19.37
C ARG A 208 0.78 15.91 19.16
N ASN A 209 -0.13 16.87 19.38
CA ASN A 209 0.16 18.30 19.24
C ASN A 209 1.31 18.76 20.14
N SER A 210 1.49 18.15 21.31
CA SER A 210 2.63 18.43 22.20
C SER A 210 4.01 18.12 21.61
N LYS A 211 4.09 17.36 20.51
CA LYS A 211 5.36 17.03 19.83
C LYS A 211 5.60 17.83 18.55
N THR A 212 4.62 18.63 18.10
CA THR A 212 4.70 19.31 16.79
C THR A 212 5.82 20.33 16.72
N ASP A 213 5.98 21.17 17.74
CA ASP A 213 7.01 22.23 17.75
C ASP A 213 8.42 21.65 17.80
N LEU A 214 8.62 20.61 18.62
CA LEU A 214 9.89 19.89 18.68
C LEU A 214 10.24 19.27 17.33
N LEU A 215 9.27 18.59 16.70
CA LEU A 215 9.47 17.97 15.39
C LEU A 215 9.75 19.01 14.31
N LYS A 216 9.01 20.11 14.30
CA LYS A 216 9.24 21.24 13.39
C LYS A 216 10.65 21.79 13.54
N GLY A 217 11.09 22.09 14.75
CA GLY A 217 12.44 22.57 15.01
C GLY A 217 13.53 21.62 14.51
N LYS A 218 13.35 20.30 14.74
CA LYS A 218 14.26 19.28 14.21
C LYS A 218 14.32 19.28 12.69
N MET A 219 13.17 19.32 12.02
CA MET A 219 13.10 19.34 10.56
C MET A 219 13.74 20.60 9.96
N ASP A 220 13.51 21.76 10.57
CA ASP A 220 14.08 23.03 10.11
C ASP A 220 15.61 23.03 10.25
N ILE A 221 16.14 22.52 11.37
CA ILE A 221 17.59 22.34 11.56
C ILE A 221 18.17 21.41 10.50
N ILE A 222 17.61 20.20 10.32
CA ILE A 222 18.09 19.22 9.34
C ILE A 222 18.09 19.81 7.93
N ASN A 223 17.03 20.53 7.57
CA ASN A 223 16.90 21.17 6.27
C ASN A 223 17.83 22.39 6.07
N SER A 224 18.43 22.93 7.13
CA SER A 224 19.42 24.01 7.04
C SER A 224 20.83 23.50 6.78
N LEU A 225 21.12 22.23 7.12
CA LEU A 225 22.43 21.60 6.98
C LEU A 225 22.76 21.28 5.52
N ASP A 226 24.01 21.44 5.15
CA ASP A 226 24.56 20.93 3.90
C ASP A 226 24.91 19.43 4.00
N SER A 227 25.32 18.83 2.87
CA SER A 227 25.64 17.40 2.81
C SER A 227 26.85 17.01 3.66
N GLY A 228 27.83 17.90 3.86
CA GLY A 228 28.99 17.69 4.72
C GLY A 228 28.60 17.72 6.21
N GLU A 229 27.79 18.70 6.56
CA GLU A 229 27.25 18.86 7.92
C GLU A 229 26.33 17.72 8.31
N LEU A 230 25.43 17.28 7.41
CA LEU A 230 24.59 16.10 7.62
C LEU A 230 25.42 14.85 7.89
N ARG A 231 26.50 14.64 7.12
CA ARG A 231 27.41 13.50 7.31
C ARG A 231 28.13 13.56 8.67
N GLU A 232 28.56 14.74 9.08
CA GLU A 232 29.21 14.93 10.37
C GLU A 232 28.24 14.71 11.53
N HIS A 233 27.02 15.25 11.44
CA HIS A 233 25.97 15.03 12.42
C HIS A 233 25.63 13.55 12.54
N PHE A 234 25.51 12.83 11.42
CA PHE A 234 25.25 11.39 11.41
C PHE A 234 26.38 10.62 12.12
N ARG A 235 27.65 10.96 11.84
CA ARG A 235 28.82 10.33 12.51
C ARG A 235 28.82 10.59 14.01
N LYS A 236 28.55 11.82 14.42
CA LYS A 236 28.48 12.19 15.85
C LYS A 236 27.36 11.43 16.56
N SER A 237 26.19 11.26 15.91
CA SER A 237 25.06 10.51 16.48
C SER A 237 25.38 9.01 16.66
N LEU A 238 26.23 8.43 15.81
CA LEU A 238 26.68 7.04 15.95
C LEU A 238 27.70 6.86 17.10
N SER A 239 28.48 7.90 17.41
CA SER A 239 29.53 7.82 18.44
C SER A 239 29.04 8.11 19.86
N VAL A 240 27.86 8.73 19.99
CA VAL A 240 27.22 9.02 21.29
C VAL A 240 26.27 7.88 21.63
N GLN A 241 26.78 6.85 22.29
CA GLN A 241 25.97 5.84 22.99
C GLN A 241 25.40 6.49 24.26
N THR A 242 24.33 7.27 24.13
CA THR A 242 23.54 7.71 25.28
C THR A 242 22.21 6.96 25.29
N ASP A 243 21.88 6.41 26.45
CA ASP A 243 20.64 5.67 26.76
C ASP A 243 19.35 6.51 26.65
N GLU A 244 19.40 7.68 26.04
CA GLU A 244 18.25 8.56 25.89
C GLU A 244 17.48 8.26 24.60
N VAL A 245 16.29 7.75 24.78
CA VAL A 245 15.28 7.44 23.71
C VAL A 245 15.01 8.64 22.78
N GLU A 246 15.31 9.87 23.21
CA GLU A 246 15.15 11.08 22.40
C GLU A 246 16.26 11.27 21.35
N SER A 247 17.45 10.72 21.56
CA SER A 247 18.56 10.84 20.61
C SER A 247 18.34 9.98 19.35
N THR A 248 17.68 8.84 19.49
CA THR A 248 17.43 7.93 18.37
C THR A 248 16.44 8.50 17.33
N GLY A 249 15.51 9.36 17.75
CA GLY A 249 14.54 10.00 16.83
C GLY A 249 15.15 11.05 15.89
N ASN A 250 16.35 11.58 16.20
CA ASN A 250 17.06 12.51 15.33
C ASN A 250 17.89 11.81 14.26
N MET A 251 18.43 10.63 14.60
CA MET A 251 19.32 9.89 13.71
C MET A 251 18.61 9.47 12.41
N GLY A 252 17.40 8.99 12.50
CA GLY A 252 16.62 8.55 11.32
C GLY A 252 16.31 9.69 10.35
N LEU A 253 15.92 10.87 10.85
CA LEU A 253 15.66 12.03 10.00
C LEU A 253 16.93 12.53 9.30
N ILE A 254 18.07 12.56 10.01
CA ILE A 254 19.37 12.93 9.45
C ILE A 254 19.81 11.91 8.40
N ASP A 255 19.66 10.61 8.67
CA ASP A 255 19.98 9.52 7.75
C ASP A 255 19.15 9.61 6.46
N MET A 256 17.84 9.87 6.58
CA MET A 256 16.97 10.10 5.43
C MET A 256 17.41 11.29 4.59
N ALA A 257 17.71 12.44 5.21
CA ALA A 257 18.19 13.63 4.50
C ALA A 257 19.52 13.36 3.79
N TRP A 258 20.46 12.74 4.47
CA TRP A 258 21.76 12.40 3.91
C TRP A 258 21.66 11.39 2.75
N LYS A 259 20.96 10.26 2.94
CA LYS A 259 20.79 9.23 1.91
C LYS A 259 20.00 9.72 0.70
N SER A 260 19.04 10.61 0.90
CA SER A 260 18.28 11.19 -0.20
C SER A 260 19.09 12.21 -1.00
N GLY A 261 20.04 12.91 -0.36
CA GLY A 261 20.72 14.07 -0.90
C GLY A 261 19.80 15.26 -1.14
N ASN A 262 18.62 15.26 -0.52
CA ASN A 262 17.58 16.27 -0.71
C ASN A 262 16.97 16.68 0.63
N LYS A 263 16.37 17.87 0.66
CA LYS A 263 15.59 18.35 1.80
C LYS A 263 14.39 17.47 2.07
N LEU A 264 14.00 17.36 3.33
CA LEU A 264 12.82 16.68 3.80
C LEU A 264 11.64 17.67 3.77
N HIS A 265 10.71 17.49 2.82
CA HIS A 265 9.49 18.30 2.78
C HIS A 265 8.49 17.75 3.77
N TYR A 266 7.95 18.59 4.64
CA TYR A 266 6.98 18.16 5.63
C TYR A 266 5.80 19.13 5.73
N GLN A 267 4.69 18.62 6.25
CA GLN A 267 3.49 19.39 6.54
C GLN A 267 2.86 18.89 7.83
N LEU A 268 2.40 19.82 8.63
CA LEU A 268 1.61 19.58 9.84
C LEU A 268 0.22 20.17 9.63
N ARG A 269 -0.81 19.33 9.64
CA ARG A 269 -2.21 19.74 9.51
C ARG A 269 -2.94 19.43 10.81
N PRO A 270 -3.40 20.43 11.57
CA PRO A 270 -4.21 20.21 12.77
C PRO A 270 -5.45 19.35 12.44
N VAL A 271 -5.75 18.40 13.30
CA VAL A 271 -6.94 17.53 13.20
C VAL A 271 -7.92 17.86 14.32
N ASN A 272 -7.43 17.96 15.55
CA ASN A 272 -8.17 18.36 16.75
C ASN A 272 -7.20 18.89 17.83
N ASP A 273 -7.70 19.13 19.05
CA ASP A 273 -6.88 19.67 20.14
C ASP A 273 -5.76 18.73 20.60
N THR A 274 -5.83 17.44 20.29
CA THR A 274 -4.85 16.43 20.71
C THR A 274 -3.88 16.06 19.59
N TYR A 275 -4.34 16.04 18.32
CA TYR A 275 -3.61 15.47 17.19
C TYR A 275 -3.50 16.41 16.01
N SER A 276 -2.33 16.34 15.37
CA SER A 276 -2.08 16.84 14.01
C SER A 276 -1.73 15.69 13.09
N TYR A 277 -2.07 15.79 11.81
CA TYR A 277 -1.63 14.87 10.77
C TYR A 277 -0.31 15.38 10.21
N PHE A 278 0.75 14.63 10.43
CA PHE A 278 2.10 14.91 9.94
C PHE A 278 2.32 14.15 8.65
N THR A 279 2.81 14.85 7.64
CA THR A 279 3.29 14.23 6.41
C THR A 279 4.74 14.61 6.16
N ILE A 280 5.53 13.65 5.68
CA ILE A 280 6.91 13.86 5.27
C ILE A 280 7.13 13.26 3.89
N THR A 281 7.87 13.96 3.05
CA THR A 281 8.24 13.51 1.70
C THR A 281 9.70 13.82 1.44
N THR A 282 10.43 12.86 0.91
CA THR A 282 11.76 13.09 0.35
C THR A 282 11.88 12.56 -1.07
N ARG A 283 12.79 13.16 -1.83
CA ARG A 283 13.13 12.77 -3.19
C ARG A 283 14.47 12.03 -3.20
N VAL A 284 14.59 11.00 -4.02
CA VAL A 284 15.83 10.27 -4.26
C VAL A 284 16.11 10.28 -5.76
N ASP A 285 17.20 10.91 -6.16
CA ASP A 285 17.61 11.03 -7.54
C ASP A 285 18.48 9.84 -7.97
N SER A 286 18.43 9.47 -9.26
CA SER A 286 19.26 8.40 -9.84
C SER A 286 20.76 8.69 -9.78
N GLN A 287 21.15 9.96 -9.80
CA GLN A 287 22.53 10.38 -9.63
C GLN A 287 22.69 11.09 -8.29
N VAL A 288 23.72 10.73 -7.53
CA VAL A 288 24.21 11.54 -6.40
C VAL A 288 25.08 12.61 -7.02
N LEU A 289 24.70 13.86 -6.86
CA LEU A 289 25.56 14.99 -7.18
C LEU A 289 26.77 14.98 -6.25
#